data_8b6f0e1f930bc251caac5becc4cd220b
#
_entry.id   8b6f0e1f930bc251caac5becc4cd220b
#
_cell.length_a   1.000
_cell.length_b   1.000
_cell.length_c   1.000
_cell.angle_alpha   90.00
_cell.angle_beta   90.00
_cell.angle_gamma   90.00
#
_symmetry.space_group_name_H-M   'P 1'
#
loop_
_entity.id
_entity.type
_entity.pdbx_description
1 polymer ?
#
loop_
_entity_poly.entity_id
_entity_poly.type
_entity_poly.pdbx_seq_one_letter_code
_entity_poly.pdbx_strand_id
1 'polypeptide(L)'
;MGEYSKAAVIKYTRKATGMTQEELSEGICEPVTISRYENGLLNPSDEKFVRLMQKMGENGNTCLLPLHCEMADLQKEMEKMMNLLERADWDEVENQKRKMEQEFQLSLDYPENRQYLKRIEVVVNYKKGRISVREAIEQLKDALCETLKIREPEDLPIHRILRETEVLIVYNLATYYEAYGDRKKALRIYHRLDQYFKREDMVNDYKPRYLVYVGYSNILGLSGKYDESIAICKREIEFMREKGILKYLYNFYFNIGWNIGKKIEHGLEKKERIREARCYVWMAYHLCRSYPENKNNLKAIFKFYNEMNYDGSSKIQ
;
A
#
# COMPACT_ATOMS: atom_id res chain seq x y z
N MET A 1 -0.21 -6.69 11.52
CA MET A 1 1.17 -6.19 11.31
C MET A 1 1.83 -7.04 10.25
N GLY A 2 2.30 -6.44 9.17
CA GLY A 2 3.29 -7.11 8.33
C GLY A 2 4.59 -7.14 9.12
N GLU A 3 4.82 -8.21 9.85
CA GLU A 3 6.10 -8.41 10.54
C GLU A 3 7.14 -8.72 9.47
N TYR A 4 7.99 -7.75 9.19
CA TYR A 4 9.26 -8.09 8.55
C TYR A 4 10.01 -9.01 9.51
N SER A 5 10.40 -10.19 9.04
CA SER A 5 11.27 -11.02 9.87
C SER A 5 12.56 -10.24 10.13
N LYS A 6 13.10 -10.30 11.34
CA LYS A 6 14.40 -9.68 11.67
C LYS A 6 15.47 -10.09 10.64
N ALA A 7 15.37 -11.31 10.09
CA ALA A 7 16.20 -11.83 9.02
C ALA A 7 16.16 -10.95 7.75
N ALA A 8 14.98 -10.64 7.27
CA ALA A 8 14.79 -9.79 6.09
C ALA A 8 15.33 -8.38 6.37
N VAL A 9 15.00 -7.79 7.53
CA VAL A 9 15.48 -6.46 7.92
C VAL A 9 17.00 -6.39 7.88
N ILE A 10 17.71 -7.32 8.56
CA ILE A 10 19.17 -7.35 8.59
C ILE A 10 19.76 -7.45 7.18
N LYS A 11 19.29 -8.41 6.39
CA LYS A 11 19.78 -8.69 5.03
C LYS A 11 19.69 -7.48 4.10
N TYR A 12 18.53 -6.80 4.12
CA TYR A 12 18.27 -5.71 3.18
C TYR A 12 18.91 -4.40 3.63
N THR A 13 18.88 -4.10 4.91
CA THR A 13 19.60 -2.93 5.45
C THR A 13 21.10 -3.05 5.17
N ARG A 14 21.68 -4.23 5.42
CA ARG A 14 23.10 -4.46 5.10
C ARG A 14 23.42 -4.27 3.62
N LYS A 15 22.62 -4.85 2.73
CA LYS A 15 22.80 -4.68 1.28
C LYS A 15 22.63 -3.22 0.84
N ALA A 16 21.68 -2.50 1.43
CA ALA A 16 21.44 -1.09 1.12
C ALA A 16 22.60 -0.18 1.57
N THR A 17 23.27 -0.55 2.68
CA THR A 17 24.47 0.17 3.15
C THR A 17 25.78 -0.28 2.47
N GLY A 18 25.72 -1.32 1.62
CA GLY A 18 26.89 -1.87 0.94
C GLY A 18 27.84 -2.69 1.82
N MET A 19 27.47 -2.96 3.08
CA MET A 19 28.29 -3.73 4.00
C MET A 19 28.35 -5.21 3.62
N THR A 20 29.53 -5.85 3.82
CA THR A 20 29.68 -7.30 3.81
C THR A 20 29.12 -7.92 5.10
N GLN A 21 28.95 -9.24 5.12
CA GLN A 21 28.55 -9.95 6.35
C GLN A 21 29.66 -9.90 7.41
N GLU A 22 30.93 -9.91 6.99
CA GLU A 22 32.10 -9.76 7.87
C GLU A 22 32.09 -8.36 8.53
N GLU A 23 31.99 -7.29 7.75
CA GLU A 23 31.95 -5.92 8.28
C GLU A 23 30.78 -5.72 9.26
N LEU A 24 29.58 -6.26 8.94
CA LEU A 24 28.43 -6.15 9.83
C LEU A 24 28.64 -6.92 11.14
N SER A 25 29.27 -8.09 11.08
CA SER A 25 29.44 -8.97 12.25
C SER A 25 30.47 -8.46 13.26
N GLU A 26 31.45 -7.66 12.80
CA GLU A 26 32.57 -7.19 13.60
C GLU A 26 32.13 -6.49 14.89
N GLY A 27 32.60 -6.98 16.03
CA GLY A 27 32.27 -6.47 17.36
C GLY A 27 30.89 -6.85 17.89
N ILE A 28 30.11 -7.68 17.14
CA ILE A 28 28.74 -8.09 17.52
C ILE A 28 28.59 -9.62 17.57
N CYS A 29 29.09 -10.33 16.56
CA CYS A 29 29.00 -11.80 16.46
C CYS A 29 29.96 -12.32 15.37
N GLU A 30 29.96 -13.64 15.15
CA GLU A 30 30.73 -14.24 14.05
C GLU A 30 30.01 -14.03 12.68
N PRO A 31 30.74 -13.88 11.56
CA PRO A 31 30.17 -13.68 10.23
C PRO A 31 29.14 -14.77 9.84
N VAL A 32 29.40 -16.03 10.18
CA VAL A 32 28.49 -17.15 9.95
C VAL A 32 27.14 -16.95 10.66
N THR A 33 27.13 -16.22 11.77
CA THR A 33 25.91 -15.91 12.53
C THR A 33 25.05 -14.90 11.75
N ILE A 34 25.66 -13.91 11.10
CA ILE A 34 24.93 -12.97 10.22
C ILE A 34 24.27 -13.74 9.07
N SER A 35 25.02 -14.65 8.42
CA SER A 35 24.46 -15.49 7.37
C SER A 35 23.26 -16.33 7.85
N ARG A 36 23.35 -16.90 9.07
CA ARG A 36 22.23 -17.64 9.67
C ARG A 36 21.04 -16.74 9.99
N TYR A 37 21.26 -15.52 10.48
CA TYR A 37 20.18 -14.54 10.68
C TYR A 37 19.50 -14.19 9.36
N GLU A 38 20.28 -13.84 8.33
CA GLU A 38 19.77 -13.44 7.02
C GLU A 38 18.98 -14.53 6.27
N ASN A 39 19.30 -15.80 6.56
CA ASN A 39 18.60 -16.95 6.00
C ASN A 39 17.46 -17.48 6.89
N GLY A 40 17.16 -16.81 7.99
CA GLY A 40 16.08 -17.20 8.92
C GLY A 40 16.37 -18.50 9.72
N LEU A 41 17.62 -18.99 9.69
CA LEU A 41 18.04 -20.18 10.41
C LEU A 41 18.28 -19.93 11.91
N LEU A 42 18.41 -18.67 12.28
CA LEU A 42 18.59 -18.22 13.65
C LEU A 42 17.94 -16.85 13.82
N ASN A 43 17.26 -16.61 14.95
CA ASN A 43 16.71 -15.31 15.30
C ASN A 43 17.67 -14.56 16.23
N PRO A 44 18.05 -13.31 15.89
CA PRO A 44 18.81 -12.47 16.82
C PRO A 44 17.96 -12.07 18.04
N SER A 45 18.59 -11.97 19.21
CA SER A 45 17.95 -11.28 20.34
C SER A 45 17.68 -9.81 19.97
N ASP A 46 16.74 -9.16 20.69
CA ASP A 46 16.43 -7.76 20.43
C ASP A 46 17.65 -6.85 20.59
N GLU A 47 18.47 -7.09 21.60
CA GLU A 47 19.72 -6.36 21.80
C GLU A 47 20.69 -6.51 20.62
N LYS A 48 20.92 -7.73 20.15
CA LYS A 48 21.79 -7.97 18.97
C LYS A 48 21.20 -7.34 17.72
N PHE A 49 19.90 -7.43 17.54
CA PHE A 49 19.22 -6.81 16.41
C PHE A 49 19.44 -5.28 16.41
N VAL A 50 19.19 -4.62 17.55
CA VAL A 50 19.41 -3.17 17.70
C VAL A 50 20.85 -2.79 17.40
N ARG A 51 21.84 -3.54 17.93
CA ARG A 51 23.27 -3.28 17.67
C ARG A 51 23.65 -3.41 16.20
N LEU A 52 23.11 -4.43 15.51
CA LEU A 52 23.31 -4.61 14.06
C LEU A 52 22.72 -3.45 13.27
N MET A 53 21.51 -3.02 13.61
CA MET A 53 20.85 -1.89 12.95
C MET A 53 21.62 -0.59 13.17
N GLN A 54 22.06 -0.31 14.40
CA GLN A 54 22.89 0.87 14.74
C GLN A 54 24.19 0.89 13.94
N LYS A 55 24.86 -0.27 13.79
CA LYS A 55 26.09 -0.37 12.99
C LYS A 55 25.85 -0.05 11.51
N MET A 56 24.67 -0.34 11.00
CA MET A 56 24.24 0.01 9.65
C MET A 56 23.72 1.46 9.51
N GLY A 57 23.80 2.27 10.59
CA GLY A 57 23.34 3.65 10.60
C GLY A 57 21.82 3.80 10.75
N GLU A 58 21.12 2.71 11.09
CA GLU A 58 19.69 2.70 11.34
C GLU A 58 19.38 2.61 12.84
N ASN A 59 18.34 3.27 13.28
CA ASN A 59 17.88 3.09 14.65
C ASN A 59 17.09 1.77 14.73
N GLY A 60 17.68 0.76 15.41
CA GLY A 60 17.11 -0.59 15.51
C GLY A 60 15.68 -0.64 16.06
N ASN A 61 15.30 0.34 16.89
CA ASN A 61 13.94 0.47 17.39
C ASN A 61 12.98 1.02 16.34
N THR A 62 13.45 1.80 15.36
CA THR A 62 12.60 2.42 14.34
C THR A 62 12.20 1.50 13.20
N CYS A 63 12.97 0.46 12.91
CA CYS A 63 12.65 -0.49 11.84
C CYS A 63 11.46 -1.39 12.16
N LEU A 64 11.12 -1.55 13.44
CA LEU A 64 10.04 -2.42 13.91
C LEU A 64 8.80 -1.65 14.35
N LEU A 65 8.95 -0.38 14.69
CA LEU A 65 7.83 0.45 15.14
C LEU A 65 7.41 1.42 14.04
N PRO A 66 6.13 1.45 13.68
CA PRO A 66 5.62 2.42 12.69
C PRO A 66 5.74 3.86 13.18
N LEU A 67 5.69 4.07 14.50
CA LEU A 67 5.81 5.36 15.18
C LEU A 67 6.60 5.22 16.48
N HIS A 68 7.31 6.28 16.87
CA HIS A 68 7.93 6.40 18.17
C HIS A 68 6.91 6.78 19.23
N CYS A 69 6.53 5.83 20.07
CA CYS A 69 5.67 6.04 21.24
C CYS A 69 5.96 4.97 22.29
N GLU A 70 6.01 5.35 23.56
CA GLU A 70 6.22 4.44 24.68
C GLU A 70 4.93 3.68 25.11
N MET A 71 3.78 3.99 24.50
CA MET A 71 2.49 3.43 24.89
C MET A 71 2.08 2.23 24.04
N ALA A 72 1.75 1.13 24.70
CA ALA A 72 1.33 -0.13 24.06
C ALA A 72 0.04 -0.03 23.21
N ASP A 73 -0.83 0.95 23.51
CA ASP A 73 -2.11 1.10 22.81
C ASP A 73 -2.06 1.89 21.50
N LEU A 74 -0.89 2.45 21.15
CA LEU A 74 -0.73 3.21 19.91
C LEU A 74 -1.11 2.41 18.67
N GLN A 75 -0.83 1.12 18.64
CA GLN A 75 -1.17 0.25 17.52
C GLN A 75 -2.69 0.23 17.27
N LYS A 76 -3.51 0.13 18.34
CA LYS A 76 -4.98 0.16 18.20
C LYS A 76 -5.46 1.48 17.62
N GLU A 77 -4.85 2.59 18.05
CA GLU A 77 -5.21 3.91 17.53
C GLU A 77 -4.79 4.09 16.06
N MET A 78 -3.68 3.49 15.65
CA MET A 78 -3.27 3.45 14.25
C MET A 78 -4.23 2.61 13.39
N GLU A 79 -4.66 1.44 13.88
CA GLU A 79 -5.66 0.61 13.21
C GLU A 79 -7.00 1.34 13.09
N LYS A 80 -7.42 2.05 14.15
CA LYS A 80 -8.62 2.91 14.12
C LYS A 80 -8.47 4.02 13.08
N MET A 81 -7.35 4.71 13.04
CA MET A 81 -7.04 5.74 12.03
C MET A 81 -7.17 5.18 10.61
N MET A 82 -6.58 4.01 10.34
CA MET A 82 -6.66 3.37 9.03
C MET A 82 -8.10 3.03 8.65
N ASN A 83 -8.91 2.53 9.58
CA ASN A 83 -10.32 2.24 9.33
C ASN A 83 -11.13 3.51 9.03
N LEU A 84 -10.84 4.62 9.69
CA LEU A 84 -11.49 5.92 9.43
C LEU A 84 -11.11 6.47 8.06
N LEU A 85 -9.85 6.38 7.67
CA LEU A 85 -9.36 6.77 6.33
C LEU A 85 -10.04 5.94 5.22
N GLU A 86 -10.23 4.63 5.43
CA GLU A 86 -10.92 3.75 4.49
C GLU A 86 -12.42 4.09 4.35
N ARG A 87 -13.06 4.49 5.44
CA ARG A 87 -14.48 4.93 5.44
C ARG A 87 -14.67 6.33 4.86
N ALA A 88 -13.58 7.04 4.62
CA ALA A 88 -13.58 8.45 4.23
C ALA A 88 -14.32 9.36 5.25
N ASP A 89 -14.20 9.03 6.53
CA ASP A 89 -14.79 9.79 7.63
C ASP A 89 -13.81 10.88 8.09
N TRP A 90 -13.72 11.93 7.29
CA TRP A 90 -12.66 12.95 7.42
C TRP A 90 -12.72 13.74 8.71
N ASP A 91 -13.92 13.93 9.31
CA ASP A 91 -14.07 14.64 10.57
C ASP A 91 -13.55 13.78 11.73
N GLU A 92 -13.89 12.49 11.73
CA GLU A 92 -13.35 11.55 12.72
C GLU A 92 -11.84 11.29 12.52
N VAL A 93 -11.33 11.34 11.30
CA VAL A 93 -9.86 11.28 11.03
C VAL A 93 -9.15 12.46 11.71
N GLU A 94 -9.71 13.69 11.61
CA GLU A 94 -9.14 14.87 12.28
C GLU A 94 -9.21 14.75 13.81
N ASN A 95 -10.32 14.24 14.35
CA ASN A 95 -10.48 13.99 15.79
C ASN A 95 -9.46 12.96 16.28
N GLN A 96 -9.33 11.85 15.54
CA GLN A 96 -8.38 10.79 15.84
C GLN A 96 -6.92 11.28 15.78
N LYS A 97 -6.58 12.11 14.77
CA LYS A 97 -5.24 12.73 14.68
C LYS A 97 -4.94 13.57 15.91
N ARG A 98 -5.86 14.45 16.32
CA ARG A 98 -5.69 15.29 17.53
C ARG A 98 -5.53 14.42 18.80
N LYS A 99 -6.33 13.36 18.93
CA LYS A 99 -6.19 12.42 20.04
C LYS A 99 -4.79 11.79 20.06
N MET A 100 -4.28 11.32 18.93
CA MET A 100 -2.95 10.72 18.85
C MET A 100 -1.84 11.72 19.21
N GLU A 101 -1.97 12.97 18.78
CA GLU A 101 -0.99 14.02 19.12
C GLU A 101 -1.00 14.39 20.62
N GLN A 102 -2.17 14.46 21.24
CA GLN A 102 -2.34 14.93 22.61
C GLN A 102 -2.18 13.83 23.66
N GLU A 103 -2.89 12.71 23.48
CA GLU A 103 -2.91 11.63 24.48
C GLU A 103 -1.68 10.72 24.39
N PHE A 104 -1.17 10.48 23.20
CA PHE A 104 0.02 9.63 22.98
C PHE A 104 1.31 10.44 22.87
N GLN A 105 1.23 11.77 22.98
CA GLN A 105 2.38 12.67 22.99
C GLN A 105 3.40 12.33 21.89
N LEU A 106 2.91 12.09 20.66
CA LEU A 106 3.77 11.76 19.54
C LEU A 106 4.78 12.88 19.31
N SER A 107 5.99 12.69 19.83
CA SER A 107 7.05 13.70 19.71
C SER A 107 7.36 13.97 18.23
N LEU A 108 7.34 15.24 17.87
CA LEU A 108 7.73 15.71 16.54
C LEU A 108 9.25 15.74 16.32
N ASP A 109 10.04 15.39 17.33
CA ASP A 109 11.49 15.20 17.18
C ASP A 109 11.83 14.02 16.29
N TYR A 110 10.92 13.03 16.23
CA TYR A 110 11.09 11.86 15.37
C TYR A 110 10.54 12.10 13.96
N PRO A 111 11.34 11.95 12.92
CA PRO A 111 10.91 12.18 11.54
C PRO A 111 9.76 11.25 11.11
N GLU A 112 9.68 10.03 11.65
CA GLU A 112 8.61 9.08 11.38
C GLU A 112 7.24 9.60 11.85
N ASN A 113 7.21 10.21 13.04
CA ASN A 113 5.99 10.78 13.59
C ASN A 113 5.55 12.01 12.77
N ARG A 114 6.49 12.91 12.41
CA ARG A 114 6.19 14.04 11.51
C ARG A 114 5.65 13.56 10.19
N GLN A 115 6.30 12.58 9.57
CA GLN A 115 5.90 12.00 8.30
C GLN A 115 4.48 11.43 8.35
N TYR A 116 4.17 10.63 9.37
CA TYR A 116 2.86 10.02 9.56
C TYR A 116 1.76 11.06 9.71
N LEU A 117 1.93 12.01 10.62
CA LEU A 117 0.95 13.05 10.90
C LEU A 117 0.75 13.96 9.70
N LYS A 118 1.84 14.33 9.02
CA LYS A 118 1.80 15.15 7.80
C LYS A 118 1.05 14.46 6.67
N ARG A 119 1.29 13.17 6.45
CA ARG A 119 0.54 12.39 5.46
C ARG A 119 -0.96 12.46 5.73
N ILE A 120 -1.40 12.22 6.97
CA ILE A 120 -2.82 12.27 7.34
C ILE A 120 -3.40 13.66 7.09
N GLU A 121 -2.71 14.68 7.55
CA GLU A 121 -3.11 16.10 7.36
C GLU A 121 -3.32 16.43 5.88
N VAL A 122 -2.36 16.09 5.02
CA VAL A 122 -2.43 16.35 3.58
C VAL A 122 -3.60 15.62 2.95
N VAL A 123 -3.79 14.33 3.28
CA VAL A 123 -4.91 13.54 2.75
C VAL A 123 -6.25 14.15 3.14
N VAL A 124 -6.43 14.54 4.40
CA VAL A 124 -7.67 15.15 4.89
C VAL A 124 -7.91 16.51 4.22
N ASN A 125 -6.89 17.38 4.18
CA ASN A 125 -7.02 18.72 3.60
C ASN A 125 -7.38 18.65 2.10
N TYR A 126 -6.76 17.75 1.35
CA TYR A 126 -7.11 17.53 -0.04
C TYR A 126 -8.53 16.99 -0.20
N LYS A 127 -8.92 15.98 0.58
CA LYS A 127 -10.25 15.36 0.50
C LYS A 127 -11.39 16.32 0.93
N LYS A 128 -11.10 17.25 1.83
CA LYS A 128 -12.02 18.34 2.22
C LYS A 128 -11.97 19.56 1.28
N GLY A 129 -11.16 19.53 0.23
CA GLY A 129 -11.02 20.62 -0.73
C GLY A 129 -10.32 21.89 -0.18
N ARG A 130 -9.57 21.77 0.92
CA ARG A 130 -8.83 22.88 1.54
C ARG A 130 -7.53 23.22 0.82
N ILE A 131 -6.97 22.24 0.12
CA ILE A 131 -5.76 22.39 -0.70
C ILE A 131 -6.00 21.77 -2.09
N SER A 132 -5.32 22.30 -3.09
CA SER A 132 -5.32 21.75 -4.44
C SER A 132 -4.55 20.44 -4.52
N VAL A 133 -4.78 19.65 -5.59
CA VAL A 133 -4.01 18.43 -5.84
C VAL A 133 -2.52 18.70 -6.01
N ARG A 134 -2.15 19.85 -6.58
CA ARG A 134 -0.74 20.26 -6.75
C ARG A 134 -0.07 20.52 -5.39
N GLU A 135 -0.74 21.25 -4.50
CA GLU A 135 -0.24 21.48 -3.13
C GLU A 135 -0.13 20.17 -2.36
N ALA A 136 -1.11 19.28 -2.50
CA ALA A 136 -1.08 17.98 -1.85
C ALA A 136 0.12 17.13 -2.34
N ILE A 137 0.44 17.15 -3.63
CA ILE A 137 1.62 16.48 -4.20
C ILE A 137 2.90 17.03 -3.58
N GLU A 138 3.09 18.36 -3.54
CA GLU A 138 4.31 18.94 -3.00
C GLU A 138 4.46 18.68 -1.50
N GLN A 139 3.39 18.80 -0.72
CA GLN A 139 3.42 18.48 0.70
C GLN A 139 3.71 17.01 1.00
N LEU A 140 3.22 16.06 0.16
CA LEU A 140 3.55 14.66 0.30
C LEU A 140 5.00 14.34 -0.09
N LYS A 141 5.57 15.04 -1.07
CA LYS A 141 7.00 14.95 -1.39
C LYS A 141 7.85 15.43 -0.22
N ASP A 142 7.48 16.53 0.42
CA ASP A 142 8.17 17.03 1.60
C ASP A 142 8.08 16.01 2.76
N ALA A 143 6.90 15.40 2.98
CA ALA A 143 6.75 14.33 3.95
C ALA A 143 7.60 13.09 3.61
N LEU A 144 7.78 12.75 2.33
CA LEU A 144 8.65 11.64 1.91
C LEU A 144 10.12 11.92 2.23
N CYS A 145 10.56 13.17 2.12
CA CYS A 145 11.92 13.59 2.45
C CYS A 145 12.28 13.44 3.93
N GLU A 146 11.31 13.42 4.85
CA GLU A 146 11.57 13.30 6.29
C GLU A 146 12.39 12.05 6.65
N THR A 147 12.10 10.93 5.99
CA THR A 147 12.74 9.63 6.30
C THR A 147 13.59 9.07 5.17
N LEU A 148 13.20 9.24 3.92
CA LEU A 148 13.87 8.62 2.77
C LEU A 148 14.91 9.53 2.11
N LYS A 149 14.89 10.83 2.38
CA LYS A 149 15.76 11.84 1.74
C LYS A 149 15.67 11.83 0.20
N ILE A 150 14.53 11.41 -0.33
CA ILE A 150 14.19 11.48 -1.75
C ILE A 150 13.01 12.44 -1.93
N ARG A 151 12.94 13.11 -3.08
CA ARG A 151 11.85 14.01 -3.41
C ARG A 151 10.94 13.45 -4.50
N GLU A 152 11.51 12.71 -5.43
CA GLU A 152 10.74 12.09 -6.50
C GLU A 152 10.37 10.64 -6.14
N PRO A 153 9.08 10.27 -6.19
CA PRO A 153 8.64 8.94 -5.80
C PRO A 153 9.15 7.82 -6.73
N GLU A 154 9.58 8.17 -7.95
CA GLU A 154 10.23 7.23 -8.87
C GLU A 154 11.63 6.79 -8.39
N ASP A 155 12.27 7.59 -7.52
CA ASP A 155 13.59 7.27 -6.93
C ASP A 155 13.49 6.38 -5.69
N LEU A 156 12.29 5.84 -5.41
CA LEU A 156 12.04 4.97 -4.26
C LEU A 156 13.10 3.85 -4.16
N PRO A 157 13.80 3.72 -3.02
CA PRO A 157 14.88 2.74 -2.86
C PRO A 157 14.28 1.32 -2.68
N ILE A 158 14.06 0.61 -3.78
CA ILE A 158 13.43 -0.72 -3.77
C ILE A 158 14.25 -1.80 -3.05
N HIS A 159 15.52 -1.55 -2.77
CA HIS A 159 16.39 -2.48 -2.05
C HIS A 159 16.38 -2.27 -0.52
N ARG A 160 15.76 -1.20 -0.07
CA ARG A 160 15.55 -0.89 1.35
C ARG A 160 14.21 -1.44 1.82
N ILE A 161 14.09 -1.75 3.10
CA ILE A 161 12.79 -1.98 3.74
C ILE A 161 12.13 -0.61 3.96
N LEU A 162 10.95 -0.45 3.40
CA LEU A 162 10.16 0.76 3.54
C LEU A 162 9.18 0.61 4.70
N ARG A 163 8.99 1.70 5.44
CA ARG A 163 7.91 1.80 6.43
C ARG A 163 6.56 1.85 5.73
N GLU A 164 5.53 1.39 6.41
CA GLU A 164 4.16 1.46 5.90
C GLU A 164 3.77 2.88 5.45
N THR A 165 4.11 3.89 6.25
CA THR A 165 3.83 5.30 5.93
C THR A 165 4.54 5.74 4.64
N GLU A 166 5.78 5.32 4.41
CA GLU A 166 6.53 5.63 3.20
C GLU A 166 5.84 5.07 1.95
N VAL A 167 5.43 3.80 2.00
CA VAL A 167 4.68 3.16 0.90
C VAL A 167 3.34 3.85 0.67
N LEU A 168 2.62 4.20 1.74
CA LEU A 168 1.33 4.89 1.64
C LEU A 168 1.46 6.32 1.10
N ILE A 169 2.56 7.04 1.39
CA ILE A 169 2.85 8.34 0.78
C ILE A 169 3.07 8.18 -0.72
N VAL A 170 3.90 7.22 -1.14
CA VAL A 170 4.17 6.97 -2.56
C VAL A 170 2.90 6.53 -3.30
N TYR A 171 2.06 5.71 -2.68
CA TYR A 171 0.72 5.36 -3.17
C TYR A 171 -0.18 6.60 -3.33
N ASN A 172 -0.23 7.47 -2.32
CA ASN A 172 -1.02 8.71 -2.40
C ASN A 172 -0.49 9.62 -3.52
N LEU A 173 0.84 9.75 -3.68
CA LEU A 173 1.46 10.51 -4.77
C LEU A 173 1.04 9.96 -6.14
N ALA A 174 1.08 8.63 -6.34
CA ALA A 174 0.61 8.01 -7.59
C ALA A 174 -0.86 8.36 -7.88
N THR A 175 -1.73 8.27 -6.88
CA THR A 175 -3.15 8.61 -6.98
C THR A 175 -3.37 10.10 -7.29
N TYR A 176 -2.56 10.97 -6.68
CA TYR A 176 -2.71 12.43 -6.89
C TYR A 176 -2.11 12.88 -8.23
N TYR A 177 -1.05 12.24 -8.72
CA TYR A 177 -0.58 12.48 -10.10
C TYR A 177 -1.63 12.05 -11.14
N GLU A 178 -2.36 10.96 -10.90
CA GLU A 178 -3.48 10.57 -11.76
C GLU A 178 -4.60 11.63 -11.71
N ALA A 179 -4.98 12.09 -10.52
CA ALA A 179 -5.98 13.15 -10.34
C ALA A 179 -5.54 14.50 -10.94
N TYR A 180 -4.24 14.79 -10.94
CA TYR A 180 -3.65 15.96 -11.59
C TYR A 180 -3.65 15.85 -13.13
N GLY A 181 -3.84 14.64 -13.68
CA GLY A 181 -3.84 14.37 -15.12
C GLY A 181 -2.52 13.77 -15.65
N ASP A 182 -1.49 13.63 -14.83
CA ASP A 182 -0.23 12.99 -15.23
C ASP A 182 -0.25 11.47 -14.99
N ARG A 183 -1.05 10.79 -15.81
CA ARG A 183 -1.17 9.32 -15.78
C ARG A 183 0.17 8.61 -16.07
N LYS A 184 1.03 9.22 -16.89
CA LYS A 184 2.33 8.62 -17.21
C LYS A 184 3.21 8.56 -15.96
N LYS A 185 3.25 9.63 -15.19
CA LYS A 185 4.00 9.67 -13.93
C LYS A 185 3.39 8.72 -12.89
N ALA A 186 2.07 8.73 -12.75
CA ALA A 186 1.37 7.79 -11.88
C ALA A 186 1.71 6.31 -12.20
N LEU A 187 1.73 5.93 -13.49
CA LEU A 187 2.14 4.58 -13.92
C LEU A 187 3.58 4.25 -13.55
N ARG A 188 4.54 5.19 -13.71
CA ARG A 188 5.93 4.95 -13.31
C ARG A 188 6.07 4.71 -11.81
N ILE A 189 5.34 5.49 -11.00
CA ILE A 189 5.32 5.33 -9.54
C ILE A 189 4.75 3.96 -9.16
N TYR A 190 3.60 3.56 -9.71
CA TYR A 190 3.04 2.23 -9.45
C TYR A 190 3.96 1.10 -9.91
N HIS A 191 4.62 1.25 -11.05
CA HIS A 191 5.61 0.28 -11.51
C HIS A 191 6.79 0.16 -10.53
N ARG A 192 7.25 1.28 -9.94
CA ARG A 192 8.28 1.28 -8.91
C ARG A 192 7.85 0.55 -7.63
N LEU A 193 6.60 0.75 -7.21
CA LEU A 193 6.00 -0.01 -6.09
C LEU A 193 5.84 -1.50 -6.42
N ASP A 194 5.46 -1.86 -7.66
CA ASP A 194 5.38 -3.26 -8.09
C ASP A 194 6.77 -3.94 -8.05
N GLN A 195 7.83 -3.24 -8.48
CA GLN A 195 9.22 -3.73 -8.33
C GLN A 195 9.57 -3.96 -6.86
N TYR A 196 9.15 -3.07 -5.95
CA TYR A 196 9.36 -3.23 -4.52
C TYR A 196 8.66 -4.48 -3.97
N PHE A 197 7.39 -4.69 -4.32
CA PHE A 197 6.61 -5.83 -3.82
C PHE A 197 6.92 -7.18 -4.48
N LYS A 198 7.56 -7.20 -5.63
CA LYS A 198 8.00 -8.44 -6.31
C LYS A 198 9.27 -9.04 -5.74
N ARG A 199 9.89 -8.42 -4.76
CA ARG A 199 11.06 -8.98 -4.11
C ARG A 199 10.69 -10.27 -3.39
N GLU A 200 11.49 -11.33 -3.58
CA GLU A 200 11.25 -12.68 -3.04
C GLU A 200 11.20 -12.74 -1.51
N ASP A 201 11.78 -11.76 -0.86
CA ASP A 201 11.96 -11.69 0.59
C ASP A 201 10.93 -10.81 1.31
N MET A 202 10.02 -10.19 0.58
CA MET A 202 8.94 -9.45 1.19
C MET A 202 7.99 -10.41 1.90
N VAL A 203 7.85 -10.23 3.22
CA VAL A 203 6.77 -10.87 3.97
C VAL A 203 5.46 -10.28 3.46
N ASN A 204 4.70 -11.11 2.80
CA ASN A 204 3.65 -10.71 1.88
C ASN A 204 2.32 -10.33 2.53
N ASP A 205 2.23 -10.26 3.86
CA ASP A 205 0.99 -9.92 4.57
C ASP A 205 0.98 -8.45 4.98
N TYR A 206 0.95 -7.58 3.95
CA TYR A 206 1.15 -6.15 4.13
C TYR A 206 -0.01 -5.36 3.54
N LYS A 207 -0.79 -4.70 4.40
CA LYS A 207 -2.01 -3.97 4.02
C LYS A 207 -1.81 -2.96 2.88
N PRO A 208 -0.75 -2.13 2.85
CA PRO A 208 -0.49 -1.22 1.73
C PRO A 208 -0.37 -1.90 0.38
N ARG A 209 0.08 -3.17 0.32
CA ARG A 209 0.18 -3.93 -0.94
C ARG A 209 -1.15 -3.96 -1.68
N TYR A 210 -2.24 -4.27 -0.97
CA TYR A 210 -3.57 -4.40 -1.61
C TYR A 210 -4.06 -3.07 -2.16
N LEU A 211 -3.85 -1.98 -1.43
CA LEU A 211 -4.20 -0.63 -1.88
C LEU A 211 -3.40 -0.24 -3.13
N VAL A 212 -2.09 -0.52 -3.13
CA VAL A 212 -1.22 -0.25 -4.26
C VAL A 212 -1.66 -1.01 -5.51
N TYR A 213 -1.94 -2.32 -5.41
CA TYR A 213 -2.34 -3.11 -6.57
C TYR A 213 -3.76 -2.82 -7.05
N VAL A 214 -4.68 -2.43 -6.17
CA VAL A 214 -5.99 -1.89 -6.59
C VAL A 214 -5.78 -0.62 -7.41
N GLY A 215 -4.98 0.34 -6.92
CA GLY A 215 -4.68 1.57 -7.66
C GLY A 215 -3.93 1.30 -8.96
N TYR A 216 -2.94 0.39 -8.95
CA TYR A 216 -2.18 0.05 -10.15
C TYR A 216 -3.04 -0.60 -11.23
N SER A 217 -3.91 -1.56 -10.87
CA SER A 217 -4.83 -2.16 -11.82
C SER A 217 -5.83 -1.15 -12.40
N ASN A 218 -6.31 -0.20 -11.58
CA ASN A 218 -7.19 0.88 -12.03
C ASN A 218 -6.50 1.75 -13.08
N ILE A 219 -5.30 2.26 -12.81
CA ILE A 219 -4.62 3.17 -13.74
C ILE A 219 -4.20 2.49 -15.03
N LEU A 220 -3.84 1.19 -14.98
CA LEU A 220 -3.58 0.39 -16.18
C LEU A 220 -4.83 0.32 -17.06
N GLY A 221 -5.98 -0.01 -16.48
CA GLY A 221 -7.25 -0.05 -17.19
C GLY A 221 -7.62 1.30 -17.82
N LEU A 222 -7.53 2.39 -17.03
CA LEU A 222 -7.76 3.77 -17.50
C LEU A 222 -6.77 4.23 -18.58
N SER A 223 -5.62 3.56 -18.69
CA SER A 223 -4.60 3.81 -19.72
C SER A 223 -4.74 2.88 -20.94
N GLY A 224 -5.81 2.08 -21.03
CA GLY A 224 -6.03 1.13 -22.13
C GLY A 224 -5.20 -0.16 -22.04
N LYS A 225 -4.44 -0.35 -20.96
CA LYS A 225 -3.60 -1.53 -20.72
C LYS A 225 -4.41 -2.63 -20.03
N TYR A 226 -5.51 -3.02 -20.66
CA TYR A 226 -6.53 -3.90 -20.06
C TYR A 226 -5.99 -5.27 -19.67
N ASP A 227 -5.17 -5.90 -20.53
CA ASP A 227 -4.62 -7.23 -20.27
C ASP A 227 -3.60 -7.22 -19.13
N GLU A 228 -2.77 -6.18 -19.02
CA GLU A 228 -1.84 -6.00 -17.90
C GLU A 228 -2.63 -5.84 -16.59
N SER A 229 -3.71 -5.04 -16.60
CA SER A 229 -4.59 -4.85 -15.45
C SER A 229 -5.24 -6.17 -15.01
N ILE A 230 -5.80 -6.94 -15.95
CA ILE A 230 -6.42 -8.25 -15.68
C ILE A 230 -5.38 -9.24 -15.11
N ALA A 231 -4.18 -9.27 -15.64
CA ALA A 231 -3.11 -10.15 -15.17
C ALA A 231 -2.72 -9.84 -13.71
N ILE A 232 -2.56 -8.56 -13.37
CA ILE A 232 -2.32 -8.13 -11.98
C ILE A 232 -3.47 -8.54 -11.07
N CYS A 233 -4.72 -8.28 -11.48
CA CYS A 233 -5.88 -8.63 -10.66
C CYS A 233 -5.95 -10.14 -10.39
N LYS A 234 -5.72 -10.99 -11.38
CA LYS A 234 -5.72 -12.45 -11.22
C LYS A 234 -4.63 -12.91 -10.25
N ARG A 235 -3.42 -12.39 -10.39
CA ARG A 235 -2.30 -12.69 -9.49
C ARG A 235 -2.63 -12.31 -8.04
N GLU A 236 -3.17 -11.12 -7.82
CA GLU A 236 -3.48 -10.66 -6.46
C GLU A 236 -4.68 -11.42 -5.86
N ILE A 237 -5.68 -11.82 -6.66
CA ILE A 237 -6.78 -12.69 -6.20
C ILE A 237 -6.23 -14.03 -5.71
N GLU A 238 -5.34 -14.67 -6.47
CA GLU A 238 -4.72 -15.94 -6.09
C GLU A 238 -3.93 -15.80 -4.79
N PHE A 239 -3.05 -14.80 -4.74
CA PHE A 239 -2.29 -14.47 -3.55
C PHE A 239 -3.17 -14.24 -2.30
N MET A 240 -4.23 -13.44 -2.43
CA MET A 240 -5.13 -13.14 -1.31
C MET A 240 -5.93 -14.37 -0.86
N ARG A 241 -6.32 -15.24 -1.81
CA ARG A 241 -7.00 -16.51 -1.49
C ARG A 241 -6.11 -17.45 -0.70
N GLU A 242 -4.84 -17.59 -1.09
CA GLU A 242 -3.85 -18.40 -0.35
C GLU A 242 -3.64 -17.91 1.08
N LYS A 243 -3.74 -16.58 1.29
CA LYS A 243 -3.58 -15.95 2.60
C LYS A 243 -4.89 -15.83 3.41
N GLY A 244 -6.02 -16.26 2.87
CA GLY A 244 -7.32 -16.13 3.52
C GLY A 244 -7.83 -14.68 3.65
N ILE A 245 -7.33 -13.76 2.80
CA ILE A 245 -7.66 -12.33 2.86
C ILE A 245 -8.82 -12.05 1.92
N LEU A 246 -9.94 -11.58 2.45
CA LEU A 246 -11.17 -11.34 1.66
C LEU A 246 -11.48 -9.86 1.45
N LYS A 247 -10.99 -8.97 2.33
CA LYS A 247 -11.45 -7.59 2.46
C LYS A 247 -11.38 -6.76 1.16
N TYR A 248 -10.36 -6.93 0.35
CA TYR A 248 -10.16 -6.13 -0.86
C TYR A 248 -10.43 -6.89 -2.17
N LEU A 249 -10.79 -8.16 -2.09
CA LEU A 249 -11.00 -9.03 -3.27
C LEU A 249 -12.00 -8.44 -4.25
N TYR A 250 -13.07 -7.80 -3.76
CA TYR A 250 -14.12 -7.24 -4.62
C TYR A 250 -13.58 -6.22 -5.63
N ASN A 251 -12.54 -5.46 -5.27
CA ASN A 251 -11.93 -4.48 -6.19
C ASN A 251 -11.29 -5.17 -7.38
N PHE A 252 -10.56 -6.25 -7.15
CA PHE A 252 -9.89 -7.00 -8.22
C PHE A 252 -10.89 -7.70 -9.14
N TYR A 253 -11.93 -8.31 -8.58
CA TYR A 253 -13.01 -8.88 -9.38
C TYR A 253 -13.72 -7.81 -10.22
N PHE A 254 -14.04 -6.66 -9.62
CA PHE A 254 -14.63 -5.54 -10.34
C PHE A 254 -13.73 -5.08 -11.50
N ASN A 255 -12.44 -4.89 -11.25
CA ASN A 255 -11.48 -4.43 -12.26
C ASN A 255 -11.35 -5.41 -13.42
N ILE A 256 -11.38 -6.73 -13.18
CA ILE A 256 -11.38 -7.72 -14.27
C ILE A 256 -12.63 -7.53 -15.12
N GLY A 257 -13.82 -7.51 -14.52
CA GLY A 257 -15.06 -7.34 -15.25
C GLY A 257 -15.14 -6.04 -16.02
N TRP A 258 -14.69 -4.94 -15.41
CA TRP A 258 -14.62 -3.63 -16.04
C TRP A 258 -13.68 -3.62 -17.26
N ASN A 259 -12.47 -4.18 -17.12
CA ASN A 259 -11.50 -4.23 -18.22
C ASN A 259 -11.99 -5.10 -19.40
N ILE A 260 -12.60 -6.26 -19.14
CA ILE A 260 -13.21 -7.08 -20.20
C ILE A 260 -14.33 -6.29 -20.89
N GLY A 261 -15.18 -5.62 -20.12
CA GLY A 261 -16.24 -4.77 -20.67
C GLY A 261 -15.68 -3.65 -21.58
N LYS A 262 -14.61 -2.99 -21.15
CA LYS A 262 -13.94 -1.95 -21.96
C LYS A 262 -13.28 -2.51 -23.22
N LYS A 263 -12.68 -3.70 -23.16
CA LYS A 263 -12.15 -4.38 -24.36
C LYS A 263 -13.24 -4.66 -25.37
N ILE A 264 -14.42 -5.10 -24.93
CA ILE A 264 -15.57 -5.34 -25.81
C ILE A 264 -16.08 -4.04 -26.41
N GLU A 265 -16.23 -2.99 -25.59
CA GLU A 265 -16.68 -1.64 -26.02
C GLU A 265 -15.74 -1.06 -27.12
N HIS A 266 -14.43 -1.30 -27.00
CA HIS A 266 -13.44 -0.84 -27.98
C HIS A 266 -13.20 -1.81 -29.14
N GLY A 267 -13.95 -2.90 -29.25
CA GLY A 267 -13.80 -3.90 -30.32
C GLY A 267 -12.50 -4.75 -30.21
N LEU A 268 -11.87 -4.75 -29.05
CA LEU A 268 -10.63 -5.50 -28.76
C LEU A 268 -10.92 -6.91 -28.25
N GLU A 269 -12.19 -7.25 -28.02
CA GLU A 269 -12.62 -8.54 -27.48
C GLU A 269 -13.98 -8.91 -28.04
N LYS A 270 -14.30 -10.23 -28.06
CA LYS A 270 -15.58 -10.76 -28.57
C LYS A 270 -16.76 -10.39 -27.67
N LYS A 271 -17.89 -10.05 -28.25
CA LYS A 271 -19.10 -9.67 -27.50
C LYS A 271 -19.62 -10.78 -26.56
N GLU A 272 -19.41 -12.04 -26.92
CA GLU A 272 -19.82 -13.19 -26.11
C GLU A 272 -19.18 -13.21 -24.71
N ARG A 273 -18.00 -12.60 -24.55
CA ARG A 273 -17.32 -12.48 -23.24
C ARG A 273 -17.99 -11.49 -22.29
N ILE A 274 -19.06 -10.81 -22.71
CA ILE A 274 -19.85 -9.96 -21.81
C ILE A 274 -20.41 -10.76 -20.62
N ARG A 275 -20.74 -12.06 -20.84
CA ARG A 275 -21.18 -12.94 -19.74
C ARG A 275 -20.10 -13.14 -18.70
N GLU A 276 -18.88 -13.36 -19.13
CA GLU A 276 -17.72 -13.49 -18.24
C GLU A 276 -17.50 -12.20 -17.45
N ALA A 277 -17.50 -11.05 -18.13
CA ALA A 277 -17.36 -9.74 -17.48
C ALA A 277 -18.42 -9.52 -16.41
N ARG A 278 -19.67 -9.83 -16.72
CA ARG A 278 -20.80 -9.73 -15.77
C ARG A 278 -20.63 -10.66 -14.56
N CYS A 279 -20.15 -11.88 -14.76
CA CYS A 279 -19.85 -12.79 -13.65
C CYS A 279 -18.82 -12.20 -12.68
N TYR A 280 -17.75 -11.60 -13.19
CA TYR A 280 -16.76 -10.93 -12.36
C TYR A 280 -17.35 -9.74 -11.58
N VAL A 281 -18.14 -8.89 -12.22
CA VAL A 281 -18.79 -7.76 -11.55
C VAL A 281 -19.81 -8.23 -10.51
N TRP A 282 -20.54 -9.32 -10.80
CA TRP A 282 -21.46 -9.93 -9.85
C TRP A 282 -20.76 -10.50 -8.61
N MET A 283 -19.63 -11.19 -8.80
CA MET A 283 -18.79 -11.65 -7.69
C MET A 283 -18.29 -10.47 -6.85
N ALA A 284 -17.86 -9.38 -7.50
CA ALA A 284 -17.46 -8.15 -6.82
C ALA A 284 -18.59 -7.57 -5.98
N TYR A 285 -19.82 -7.53 -6.51
CA TYR A 285 -20.99 -7.04 -5.79
C TYR A 285 -21.24 -7.82 -4.51
N HIS A 286 -21.27 -9.16 -4.58
CA HIS A 286 -21.53 -10.00 -3.40
C HIS A 286 -20.42 -9.91 -2.36
N LEU A 287 -19.17 -9.89 -2.76
CA LEU A 287 -18.04 -9.68 -1.85
C LEU A 287 -18.11 -8.31 -1.19
N CYS A 288 -18.38 -7.25 -1.96
CA CYS A 288 -18.47 -5.88 -1.43
C CYS A 288 -19.63 -5.74 -0.43
N ARG A 289 -20.77 -6.41 -0.67
CA ARG A 289 -21.94 -6.39 0.19
C ARG A 289 -21.65 -6.95 1.61
N SER A 290 -20.67 -7.83 1.74
CA SER A 290 -20.27 -8.39 3.04
C SER A 290 -19.56 -7.36 3.95
N TYR A 291 -19.26 -6.17 3.43
CA TYR A 291 -18.56 -5.09 4.14
C TYR A 291 -19.42 -3.83 4.18
N PRO A 292 -20.19 -3.59 5.27
CA PRO A 292 -21.15 -2.49 5.37
C PRO A 292 -20.55 -1.08 5.17
N GLU A 293 -19.25 -0.93 5.44
CA GLU A 293 -18.51 0.31 5.23
C GLU A 293 -18.37 0.72 3.78
N ASN A 294 -18.52 -0.22 2.83
CA ASN A 294 -18.30 0.00 1.39
C ASN A 294 -19.55 0.43 0.62
N LYS A 295 -20.50 1.12 1.25
CA LYS A 295 -21.80 1.48 0.65
C LYS A 295 -21.67 2.22 -0.70
N ASN A 296 -20.70 3.12 -0.83
CA ASN A 296 -20.49 3.88 -2.05
C ASN A 296 -19.96 2.98 -3.20
N ASN A 297 -19.01 2.09 -2.88
CA ASN A 297 -18.49 1.13 -3.84
C ASN A 297 -19.58 0.14 -4.27
N LEU A 298 -20.39 -0.33 -3.33
CA LEU A 298 -21.51 -1.22 -3.62
C LEU A 298 -22.49 -0.62 -4.62
N LYS A 299 -22.87 0.65 -4.43
CA LYS A 299 -23.74 1.39 -5.35
C LYS A 299 -23.12 1.53 -6.74
N ALA A 300 -21.83 1.86 -6.81
CA ALA A 300 -21.10 2.01 -8.06
C ALA A 300 -21.00 0.70 -8.85
N ILE A 301 -20.66 -0.40 -8.15
CA ILE A 301 -20.58 -1.75 -8.75
C ILE A 301 -21.96 -2.17 -9.28
N PHE A 302 -23.02 -1.97 -8.51
CA PHE A 302 -24.38 -2.33 -8.92
C PHE A 302 -24.84 -1.51 -10.12
N LYS A 303 -24.57 -0.21 -10.13
CA LYS A 303 -24.87 0.67 -11.28
C LYS A 303 -24.18 0.15 -12.54
N PHE A 304 -22.87 -0.09 -12.46
CA PHE A 304 -22.09 -0.59 -13.59
C PHE A 304 -22.58 -1.96 -14.08
N TYR A 305 -22.95 -2.88 -13.17
CA TYR A 305 -23.53 -4.17 -13.54
C TYR A 305 -24.80 -4.03 -14.37
N ASN A 306 -25.68 -3.09 -14.01
CA ASN A 306 -26.93 -2.85 -14.74
C ASN A 306 -26.74 -2.13 -16.08
N GLU A 307 -25.66 -1.34 -16.21
CA GLU A 307 -25.28 -0.66 -17.45
C GLU A 307 -24.65 -1.61 -18.48
N MET A 308 -24.11 -2.75 -18.03
CA MET A 308 -23.57 -3.78 -18.92
C MET A 308 -24.72 -4.46 -19.68
N ASN A 309 -25.09 -3.91 -20.83
CA ASN A 309 -26.15 -4.45 -21.67
C ASN A 309 -25.85 -5.90 -22.06
N TYR A 310 -26.73 -6.78 -21.61
CA TYR A 310 -26.85 -8.13 -22.11
C TYR A 310 -28.04 -8.16 -23.05
N ASP A 311 -27.84 -8.64 -24.29
CA ASP A 311 -28.94 -8.76 -25.27
C ASP A 311 -30.16 -9.47 -24.64
N GLY A 312 -31.14 -8.67 -24.24
CA GLY A 312 -32.55 -9.05 -24.21
C GLY A 312 -33.06 -9.90 -23.06
N SER A 313 -32.41 -10.10 -21.91
CA SER A 313 -33.10 -10.77 -20.81
C SER A 313 -32.64 -10.33 -19.41
N SER A 314 -33.67 -9.86 -18.69
CA SER A 314 -33.77 -9.62 -17.24
C SER A 314 -32.84 -8.62 -16.59
N LYS A 315 -33.38 -7.43 -16.35
CA LYS A 315 -33.03 -6.61 -15.20
C LYS A 315 -33.23 -7.47 -13.94
N ILE A 316 -32.19 -7.69 -13.16
CA ILE A 316 -32.36 -8.25 -11.81
C ILE A 316 -32.96 -7.12 -10.98
N GLN A 317 -34.18 -7.35 -10.46
CA GLN A 317 -34.88 -6.49 -9.51
C GLN A 317 -34.21 -6.45 -8.15
#